data_addb61a9ef0cb55765a8cb9b4d588074
#
_entry.id   addb61a9ef0cb55765a8cb9b4d588074
#
_cell.length_a   1.000
_cell.length_b   1.000
_cell.length_c   1.000
_cell.angle_alpha   90.00
_cell.angle_beta   90.00
_cell.angle_gamma   90.00
#
_symmetry.space_group_name_H-M   'P 1'
#
loop_
_entity.id
_entity.type
_entity.pdbx_description
1 polymer ?
#
loop_
_entity_poly.entity_id
_entity_poly.type
_entity_poly.pdbx_seq_one_letter_code
_entity_poly.pdbx_strand_id
1 'polypeptide(L)'
;LTILNLLQNRYCLINLMSRGRLCQTYFAVDQGISPPIYCIVQKFPVNGKISENFGQKIQYIEELGRNAQLPTLLAYFRDQDNYYLVQEFIAGANLAQVVKEEGAFNETQVWQLLTNLLPILKLMSDRRLIHGDIKPENIIRQLTPDSTNLVLVDFGHVQIISRTDQVTDELGVGSPEYAAPEQIKGKAVFASDLYSLGVTCIHLLTLVSPFDLFDIANDCWVWQQYLTTRISDRLTKILNKLIQKSVHQRLQSADEVMQAMGIEAKILHYPSPQSPWQCLHTLTGDNCTNSLTISPDGNILASGGDDKIIRLWELSTQKLLACFSGHSLAVTSVTFSPQGEILATASDDKTIKLWHLPTSREVFTLNGHTNPVKSVSFSPNGQILASGSWDKQVKLWDVITGKEIYALKAHQLQVSAVAFSPQGEILASASFDRTIRLWQITQNHPRYTLLKTLSGHTRAVLAIAFSPDGKILATGSDDNTIKLWDINSGQLISTLLGHSWSVVAVTFTADNETLISASWDKTIKLWKVSTTEEIVTLASHLDSVCAVAVNPVAQMIASSSRDKTIKLWQLVIQQN
;
A
#
# COMPACT_ATOMS: atom_id res chain seq x y z
N LEU A 1 -14.46 33.73 -25.65
CA LEU A 1 -14.67 32.95 -24.41
C LEU A 1 -15.16 33.92 -23.34
N THR A 2 -16.43 33.77 -22.88
CA THR A 2 -16.97 34.58 -21.80
C THR A 2 -16.44 34.05 -20.49
N ILE A 3 -15.60 34.83 -19.80
CA ILE A 3 -15.06 34.45 -18.48
C ILE A 3 -16.20 34.53 -17.46
N LEU A 4 -16.54 33.41 -16.83
CA LEU A 4 -17.60 33.37 -15.80
C LEU A 4 -17.10 33.87 -14.45
N ASN A 5 -15.86 33.55 -14.05
CA ASN A 5 -15.26 34.01 -12.82
C ASN A 5 -13.75 33.69 -12.79
N LEU A 6 -12.99 34.43 -11.99
CA LEU A 6 -11.56 34.18 -11.74
C LEU A 6 -11.38 33.79 -10.27
N LEU A 7 -10.91 32.58 -10.01
CA LEU A 7 -10.68 32.05 -8.68
C LEU A 7 -9.19 32.18 -8.32
N GLN A 8 -8.91 32.72 -7.12
CA GLN A 8 -7.56 32.93 -6.57
C GLN A 8 -6.60 33.64 -7.52
N ASN A 9 -7.08 34.52 -8.40
CA ASN A 9 -6.31 35.20 -9.44
C ASN A 9 -5.53 34.24 -10.36
N ARG A 10 -5.94 32.97 -10.44
CA ARG A 10 -5.24 31.91 -11.18
C ARG A 10 -6.15 31.10 -12.09
N TYR A 11 -7.28 30.63 -11.59
CA TYR A 11 -8.15 29.72 -12.34
C TYR A 11 -9.30 30.48 -13.00
N CYS A 12 -9.25 30.54 -14.32
CA CYS A 12 -10.27 31.22 -15.13
C CYS A 12 -11.37 30.23 -15.52
N LEU A 13 -12.57 30.36 -14.92
CA LEU A 13 -13.73 29.52 -15.26
C LEU A 13 -14.31 29.92 -16.61
N ILE A 14 -14.38 28.99 -17.56
CA ILE A 14 -14.82 29.22 -18.94
C ILE A 14 -16.30 28.87 -19.08
N ASN A 15 -16.71 27.65 -18.73
CA ASN A 15 -18.10 27.23 -18.80
C ASN A 15 -18.45 26.21 -17.71
N LEU A 16 -19.73 26.16 -17.37
CA LEU A 16 -20.28 25.14 -16.48
C LEU A 16 -20.54 23.87 -17.29
N MET A 17 -19.88 22.77 -16.94
CA MET A 17 -20.03 21.46 -17.60
C MET A 17 -21.18 20.66 -17.00
N SER A 18 -21.28 20.64 -15.66
CA SER A 18 -22.36 19.94 -14.97
C SER A 18 -22.78 20.66 -13.68
N ARG A 19 -24.05 20.51 -13.34
CA ARG A 19 -24.63 21.01 -12.08
C ARG A 19 -25.27 19.83 -11.35
N GLY A 20 -24.49 19.18 -10.52
CA GLY A 20 -24.97 18.13 -9.64
C GLY A 20 -25.59 18.68 -8.35
N ARG A 21 -26.19 17.80 -7.55
CA ARG A 21 -26.75 18.14 -6.23
C ARG A 21 -25.66 18.51 -5.22
N LEU A 22 -24.48 17.90 -5.34
CA LEU A 22 -23.37 18.04 -4.38
C LEU A 22 -22.27 18.98 -4.88
N CYS A 23 -22.06 19.05 -6.18
CA CYS A 23 -21.00 19.85 -6.75
C CYS A 23 -21.39 20.46 -8.10
N GLN A 24 -20.65 21.48 -8.49
CA GLN A 24 -20.69 22.10 -9.81
C GLN A 24 -19.33 21.89 -10.46
N THR A 25 -19.30 21.36 -11.68
CA THR A 25 -18.07 21.09 -12.43
C THR A 25 -17.91 22.09 -13.55
N TYR A 26 -16.77 22.78 -13.58
CA TYR A 26 -16.41 23.80 -14.55
C TYR A 26 -15.22 23.37 -15.40
N PHE A 27 -15.27 23.68 -16.68
CA PHE A 27 -14.10 23.73 -17.54
C PHE A 27 -13.38 25.06 -17.31
N ALA A 28 -12.08 25.03 -17.08
CA ALA A 28 -11.30 26.19 -16.69
C ALA A 28 -9.89 26.17 -17.31
N VAL A 29 -9.20 27.31 -17.18
CA VAL A 29 -7.78 27.46 -17.52
C VAL A 29 -7.00 27.87 -16.30
N ASP A 30 -5.93 27.18 -16.02
CA ASP A 30 -4.90 27.56 -15.05
C ASP A 30 -3.92 28.54 -15.70
N GLN A 31 -4.00 29.82 -15.31
CA GLN A 31 -3.14 30.90 -15.78
C GLN A 31 -1.86 31.05 -14.93
N GLY A 32 -1.74 30.29 -13.84
CA GLY A 32 -0.56 30.30 -12.97
C GLY A 32 0.62 29.50 -13.54
N ILE A 33 0.43 28.82 -14.67
CA ILE A 33 1.44 28.02 -15.37
C ILE A 33 1.67 28.62 -16.76
N SER A 34 2.88 28.63 -17.25
CA SER A 34 3.23 29.12 -18.58
C SER A 34 3.84 27.99 -19.43
N PRO A 35 3.20 27.58 -20.53
CA PRO A 35 1.93 28.08 -21.07
C PRO A 35 0.72 27.68 -20.21
N PRO A 36 -0.39 28.45 -20.25
CA PRO A 36 -1.61 28.11 -19.52
C PRO A 36 -2.17 26.74 -19.93
N ILE A 37 -2.67 25.97 -18.97
CA ILE A 37 -3.21 24.63 -19.20
C ILE A 37 -4.72 24.58 -18.90
N TYR A 38 -5.42 23.70 -19.61
CA TYR A 38 -6.82 23.39 -19.32
C TYR A 38 -6.93 22.53 -18.07
N CYS A 39 -7.93 22.79 -17.26
CA CYS A 39 -8.23 22.03 -16.05
C CYS A 39 -9.74 21.91 -15.79
N ILE A 40 -10.12 21.01 -14.92
CA ILE A 40 -11.48 20.84 -14.40
C ILE A 40 -11.52 21.38 -12.98
N VAL A 41 -12.48 22.24 -12.69
CA VAL A 41 -12.70 22.80 -11.35
C VAL A 41 -14.04 22.31 -10.81
N GLN A 42 -14.02 21.57 -9.72
CA GLN A 42 -15.20 21.14 -8.99
C GLN A 42 -15.41 22.02 -7.77
N LYS A 43 -16.61 22.57 -7.64
CA LYS A 43 -17.03 23.46 -6.55
C LYS A 43 -18.02 22.74 -5.63
N PHE A 44 -17.71 22.66 -4.35
CA PHE A 44 -18.52 22.03 -3.30
C PHE A 44 -18.95 23.08 -2.27
N PRO A 45 -20.23 23.20 -1.91
CA PRO A 45 -20.64 24.09 -0.81
C PRO A 45 -20.13 23.56 0.54
N VAL A 46 -19.70 24.45 1.41
CA VAL A 46 -19.30 24.13 2.79
C VAL A 46 -20.54 23.85 3.61
N ASN A 47 -21.01 22.62 3.65
CA ASN A 47 -22.02 22.16 4.59
C ASN A 47 -21.34 21.36 5.70
N GLY A 48 -21.74 21.53 6.96
CA GLY A 48 -21.03 21.06 8.15
C GLY A 48 -20.52 19.61 8.14
N LYS A 49 -21.16 18.69 7.41
CA LYS A 49 -20.71 17.29 7.25
C LYS A 49 -19.62 17.10 6.18
N ILE A 50 -19.56 17.93 5.15
CA ILE A 50 -18.52 17.83 4.09
C ILE A 50 -17.16 18.27 4.63
N SER A 51 -17.12 19.16 5.63
CA SER A 51 -15.87 19.72 6.14
C SER A 51 -15.03 18.73 6.98
N GLU A 52 -15.65 17.77 7.64
CA GLU A 52 -14.92 16.84 8.54
C GLU A 52 -14.08 15.80 7.80
N ASN A 53 -14.53 15.34 6.62
CA ASN A 53 -13.86 14.29 5.84
C ASN A 53 -13.19 14.82 4.56
N PHE A 54 -13.34 16.13 4.24
CA PHE A 54 -12.84 16.69 2.98
C PHE A 54 -11.31 16.56 2.84
N GLY A 55 -10.56 16.82 3.90
CA GLY A 55 -9.11 16.69 3.91
C GLY A 55 -8.64 15.26 3.63
N GLN A 56 -9.31 14.27 4.21
CA GLN A 56 -9.01 12.86 3.97
C GLN A 56 -9.38 12.43 2.54
N LYS A 57 -10.50 12.93 2.01
CA LYS A 57 -10.92 12.70 0.62
C LYS A 57 -9.89 13.24 -0.37
N ILE A 58 -9.39 14.45 -0.14
CA ILE A 58 -8.34 15.07 -0.96
C ILE A 58 -7.09 14.23 -1.00
N GLN A 59 -6.62 13.75 0.15
CA GLN A 59 -5.44 12.91 0.24
C GLN A 59 -5.57 11.64 -0.61
N TYR A 60 -6.73 10.98 -0.56
CA TYR A 60 -6.98 9.81 -1.40
C TYR A 60 -7.05 10.15 -2.90
N ILE A 61 -7.65 11.28 -3.28
CA ILE A 61 -7.71 11.71 -4.69
C ILE A 61 -6.30 12.04 -5.20
N GLU A 62 -5.45 12.66 -4.39
CA GLU A 62 -4.06 12.93 -4.75
C GLU A 62 -3.26 11.64 -4.97
N GLU A 63 -3.43 10.64 -4.10
CA GLU A 63 -2.81 9.33 -4.28
C GLU A 63 -3.30 8.60 -5.53
N LEU A 64 -4.61 8.65 -5.79
CA LEU A 64 -5.22 8.02 -6.96
C LEU A 64 -4.78 8.69 -8.27
N GLY A 65 -4.60 10.00 -8.30
CA GLY A 65 -4.18 10.77 -9.47
C GLY A 65 -2.77 10.45 -9.97
N ARG A 66 -2.00 9.61 -9.26
CA ARG A 66 -0.74 9.03 -9.75
C ARG A 66 -0.95 7.91 -10.77
N ASN A 67 -2.16 7.41 -10.92
CA ASN A 67 -2.52 6.41 -11.91
C ASN A 67 -2.89 7.10 -13.24
N ALA A 68 -2.25 6.72 -14.35
CA ALA A 68 -2.48 7.31 -15.67
C ALA A 68 -3.93 7.19 -16.20
N GLN A 69 -4.78 6.35 -15.57
CA GLN A 69 -6.20 6.20 -15.92
C GLN A 69 -7.13 7.02 -15.01
N LEU A 70 -6.56 7.90 -14.20
CA LEU A 70 -7.27 8.80 -13.28
C LEU A 70 -6.70 10.21 -13.43
N PRO A 71 -7.52 11.27 -13.35
CA PRO A 71 -7.01 12.65 -13.49
C PRO A 71 -6.14 13.04 -12.30
N THR A 72 -5.01 13.68 -12.57
CA THR A 72 -4.11 14.23 -11.56
C THR A 72 -4.79 15.36 -10.80
N LEU A 73 -4.64 15.39 -9.47
CA LEU A 73 -5.02 16.53 -8.64
C LEU A 73 -3.99 17.64 -8.80
N LEU A 74 -4.40 18.80 -9.32
CA LEU A 74 -3.54 19.96 -9.54
C LEU A 74 -3.52 20.93 -8.36
N ALA A 75 -4.66 21.11 -7.71
CA ALA A 75 -4.80 21.94 -6.53
C ALA A 75 -6.11 21.68 -5.78
N TYR A 76 -6.14 22.06 -4.53
CA TYR A 76 -7.37 22.17 -3.75
C TYR A 76 -7.28 23.39 -2.83
N PHE A 77 -8.41 24.06 -2.58
CA PHE A 77 -8.47 25.22 -1.70
C PHE A 77 -9.91 25.49 -1.24
N ARG A 78 -10.00 26.27 -0.20
CA ARG A 78 -11.27 26.85 0.26
C ARG A 78 -11.31 28.34 -0.13
N ASP A 79 -12.42 28.76 -0.68
CA ASP A 79 -12.71 30.17 -0.93
C ASP A 79 -14.15 30.49 -0.52
N GLN A 80 -14.30 31.44 0.40
CA GLN A 80 -15.56 31.77 1.07
C GLN A 80 -16.23 30.50 1.65
N ASP A 81 -17.48 30.24 1.25
CA ASP A 81 -18.29 29.12 1.70
C ASP A 81 -18.23 27.90 0.74
N ASN A 82 -17.14 27.76 -0.01
CA ASN A 82 -16.97 26.66 -0.94
C ASN A 82 -15.57 26.04 -0.86
N TYR A 83 -15.51 24.72 -1.07
CA TYR A 83 -14.28 24.01 -1.39
C TYR A 83 -14.15 23.85 -2.90
N TYR A 84 -12.95 23.96 -3.39
CA TYR A 84 -12.60 23.79 -4.79
C TYR A 84 -11.56 22.69 -4.95
N LEU A 85 -11.82 21.80 -5.92
CA LEU A 85 -10.92 20.75 -6.35
C LEU A 85 -10.55 21.04 -7.81
N VAL A 86 -9.26 21.17 -8.10
CA VAL A 86 -8.76 21.42 -9.46
C VAL A 86 -8.03 20.17 -9.93
N GLN A 87 -8.48 19.62 -11.04
CA GLN A 87 -7.94 18.40 -11.62
C GLN A 87 -7.50 18.62 -13.06
N GLU A 88 -6.62 17.76 -13.51
CA GLU A 88 -6.19 17.66 -14.91
C GLU A 88 -7.41 17.53 -15.84
N PHE A 89 -7.38 18.27 -16.95
CA PHE A 89 -8.33 18.07 -18.03
C PHE A 89 -7.88 16.91 -18.92
N ILE A 90 -8.70 15.88 -18.98
CA ILE A 90 -8.42 14.69 -19.82
C ILE A 90 -9.00 14.95 -21.21
N ALA A 91 -8.13 15.12 -22.19
CA ALA A 91 -8.51 15.30 -23.60
C ALA A 91 -8.98 13.99 -24.21
N GLY A 92 -10.18 13.97 -24.79
CA GLY A 92 -10.78 12.79 -25.42
C GLY A 92 -12.29 12.89 -25.47
N ALA A 93 -12.95 11.91 -26.10
CA ALA A 93 -14.40 11.77 -26.12
C ALA A 93 -14.86 10.87 -24.98
N ASN A 94 -15.90 11.26 -24.24
CA ASN A 94 -16.52 10.35 -23.28
C ASN A 94 -17.31 9.24 -24.01
N LEU A 95 -17.57 8.12 -23.32
CA LEU A 95 -18.22 6.98 -23.97
C LEU A 95 -19.66 7.29 -24.43
N ALA A 96 -20.35 8.26 -23.83
CA ALA A 96 -21.65 8.70 -24.31
C ALA A 96 -21.56 9.44 -25.66
N GLN A 97 -20.47 10.17 -25.90
CA GLN A 97 -20.18 10.77 -27.20
C GLN A 97 -19.77 9.70 -28.22
N VAL A 98 -18.88 8.78 -27.81
CA VAL A 98 -18.41 7.69 -28.65
C VAL A 98 -19.56 6.88 -29.23
N VAL A 99 -20.55 6.46 -28.42
CA VAL A 99 -21.67 5.66 -28.90
C VAL A 99 -22.65 6.45 -29.78
N LYS A 100 -22.70 7.78 -29.65
CA LYS A 100 -23.48 8.63 -30.57
C LYS A 100 -22.86 8.71 -31.96
N GLU A 101 -21.53 8.63 -32.04
CA GLU A 101 -20.78 8.77 -33.28
C GLU A 101 -20.53 7.40 -33.95
N GLU A 102 -20.21 6.38 -33.18
CA GLU A 102 -19.77 5.07 -33.66
C GLU A 102 -20.84 3.97 -33.55
N GLY A 103 -21.94 4.22 -32.81
CA GLY A 103 -22.98 3.22 -32.56
C GLY A 103 -22.73 2.36 -31.32
N ALA A 104 -23.56 1.31 -31.16
CA ALA A 104 -23.50 0.42 -30.03
C ALA A 104 -22.16 -0.34 -29.94
N PHE A 105 -21.68 -0.56 -28.74
CA PHE A 105 -20.50 -1.37 -28.49
C PHE A 105 -20.75 -2.83 -28.89
N ASN A 106 -19.72 -3.47 -29.44
CA ASN A 106 -19.67 -4.91 -29.60
C ASN A 106 -19.07 -5.60 -28.37
N GLU A 107 -19.11 -6.93 -28.34
CA GLU A 107 -18.59 -7.72 -27.23
C GLU A 107 -17.11 -7.43 -26.92
N THR A 108 -16.28 -7.29 -27.95
CA THR A 108 -14.83 -7.01 -27.78
C THR A 108 -14.60 -5.68 -27.07
N GLN A 109 -15.36 -4.65 -27.43
CA GLN A 109 -15.28 -3.33 -26.78
C GLN A 109 -15.73 -3.39 -25.32
N VAL A 110 -16.74 -4.20 -24.99
CA VAL A 110 -17.15 -4.40 -23.59
C VAL A 110 -16.08 -5.15 -22.80
N TRP A 111 -15.45 -6.17 -23.38
CA TRP A 111 -14.31 -6.84 -22.74
C TRP A 111 -13.15 -5.88 -22.48
N GLN A 112 -12.83 -5.00 -23.43
CA GLN A 112 -11.84 -3.96 -23.27
C GLN A 112 -12.20 -2.98 -22.15
N LEU A 113 -13.47 -2.53 -22.10
CA LEU A 113 -13.98 -1.66 -21.03
C LEU A 113 -13.79 -2.29 -19.65
N LEU A 114 -14.26 -3.53 -19.48
CA LEU A 114 -14.13 -4.28 -18.23
C LEU A 114 -12.65 -4.46 -17.85
N THR A 115 -11.80 -4.87 -18.80
CA THR A 115 -10.37 -5.06 -18.57
C THR A 115 -9.65 -3.76 -18.13
N ASN A 116 -10.09 -2.62 -18.65
CA ASN A 116 -9.50 -1.32 -18.30
C ASN A 116 -10.00 -0.78 -16.96
N LEU A 117 -11.29 -0.93 -16.63
CA LEU A 117 -11.87 -0.29 -15.43
C LEU A 117 -11.80 -1.15 -14.17
N LEU A 118 -11.87 -2.47 -14.28
CA LEU A 118 -11.82 -3.35 -13.08
C LEU A 118 -10.59 -3.14 -12.21
N PRO A 119 -9.37 -2.99 -12.77
CA PRO A 119 -8.20 -2.69 -11.96
C PRO A 119 -8.26 -1.33 -11.24
N ILE A 120 -8.90 -0.31 -11.86
CA ILE A 120 -9.11 0.98 -11.23
C ILE A 120 -10.07 0.82 -10.04
N LEU A 121 -11.18 0.09 -10.23
CA LEU A 121 -12.14 -0.17 -9.16
C LEU A 121 -11.53 -1.00 -8.02
N LYS A 122 -10.65 -1.95 -8.36
CA LYS A 122 -9.85 -2.67 -7.36
C LYS A 122 -8.95 -1.69 -6.59
N LEU A 123 -8.21 -0.83 -7.28
CA LEU A 123 -7.34 0.17 -6.67
C LEU A 123 -8.12 1.08 -5.71
N MET A 124 -9.34 1.49 -6.08
CA MET A 124 -10.21 2.29 -5.24
C MET A 124 -10.73 1.50 -4.03
N SER A 125 -11.21 0.28 -4.23
CA SER A 125 -11.71 -0.57 -3.16
C SER A 125 -10.64 -0.94 -2.14
N ASP A 126 -9.40 -1.20 -2.59
CA ASP A 126 -8.25 -1.46 -1.73
C ASP A 126 -7.95 -0.25 -0.81
N ARG A 127 -8.32 0.97 -1.23
CA ARG A 127 -8.24 2.22 -0.45
C ARG A 127 -9.54 2.58 0.26
N ARG A 128 -10.52 1.67 0.27
CA ARG A 128 -11.84 1.86 0.88
C ARG A 128 -12.65 2.99 0.28
N LEU A 129 -12.49 3.22 -1.02
CA LEU A 129 -13.18 4.24 -1.78
C LEU A 129 -14.20 3.61 -2.71
N ILE A 130 -15.36 4.28 -2.85
CA ILE A 130 -16.37 4.04 -3.86
C ILE A 130 -16.40 5.26 -4.77
N HIS A 131 -16.38 5.06 -6.08
CA HIS A 131 -16.50 6.16 -7.05
C HIS A 131 -17.89 6.79 -6.99
N GLY A 132 -18.92 5.96 -6.99
CA GLY A 132 -20.31 6.35 -6.76
C GLY A 132 -21.04 6.97 -7.96
N ASP A 133 -20.38 7.18 -9.11
CA ASP A 133 -21.03 7.73 -10.32
C ASP A 133 -20.39 7.19 -11.62
N ILE A 134 -20.33 5.85 -11.75
CA ILE A 134 -19.81 5.20 -12.96
C ILE A 134 -20.90 5.19 -14.02
N LYS A 135 -20.62 5.86 -15.15
CA LYS A 135 -21.51 5.99 -16.30
C LYS A 135 -20.72 6.38 -17.55
N PRO A 136 -21.29 6.28 -18.76
CA PRO A 136 -20.58 6.59 -20.00
C PRO A 136 -19.99 8.00 -20.05
N GLU A 137 -20.63 9.01 -19.46
CA GLU A 137 -20.15 10.39 -19.44
C GLU A 137 -18.88 10.57 -18.62
N ASN A 138 -18.65 9.71 -17.63
CA ASN A 138 -17.51 9.77 -16.71
C ASN A 138 -16.34 8.86 -17.11
N ILE A 139 -16.38 8.27 -18.30
CA ILE A 139 -15.31 7.44 -18.86
C ILE A 139 -14.84 8.09 -20.15
N ILE A 140 -13.61 8.63 -20.15
CA ILE A 140 -13.01 9.30 -21.30
C ILE A 140 -12.15 8.32 -22.09
N ARG A 141 -12.38 8.22 -23.39
CA ARG A 141 -11.54 7.50 -24.33
C ARG A 141 -10.46 8.44 -24.86
N GLN A 142 -9.23 8.23 -24.41
CA GLN A 142 -8.05 8.89 -24.97
C GLN A 142 -7.50 8.06 -26.12
N LEU A 143 -7.25 8.72 -27.26
CA LEU A 143 -6.52 8.14 -28.38
C LEU A 143 -5.06 8.56 -28.26
N THR A 144 -4.19 7.61 -28.00
CA THR A 144 -2.73 7.81 -28.11
C THR A 144 -2.23 7.14 -29.39
N PRO A 145 -1.05 7.52 -29.95
CA PRO A 145 -0.57 6.92 -31.20
C PRO A 145 -0.53 5.40 -31.19
N ASP A 146 -0.26 4.79 -30.03
CA ASP A 146 -0.01 3.35 -29.92
C ASP A 146 -1.14 2.59 -29.18
N SER A 147 -2.14 3.28 -28.58
CA SER A 147 -3.17 2.61 -27.78
C SER A 147 -4.42 3.47 -27.57
N THR A 148 -5.52 2.79 -27.21
CA THR A 148 -6.72 3.41 -26.68
C THR A 148 -6.73 3.23 -25.17
N ASN A 149 -6.67 4.32 -24.42
CA ASN A 149 -6.73 4.31 -22.97
C ASN A 149 -8.09 4.83 -22.47
N LEU A 150 -8.65 4.19 -21.44
CA LEU A 150 -9.87 4.64 -20.79
C LEU A 150 -9.52 5.28 -19.43
N VAL A 151 -9.96 6.51 -19.23
CA VAL A 151 -9.73 7.28 -18.01
C VAL A 151 -11.06 7.50 -17.31
N LEU A 152 -11.14 7.12 -16.04
CA LEU A 152 -12.30 7.34 -15.19
C LEU A 152 -12.16 8.73 -14.56
N VAL A 153 -13.19 9.58 -14.73
CA VAL A 153 -13.18 10.98 -14.28
C VAL A 153 -14.38 11.28 -13.39
N ASP A 154 -14.41 12.48 -12.79
CA ASP A 154 -15.47 12.99 -11.91
C ASP A 154 -15.52 12.34 -10.52
N PHE A 155 -14.56 12.71 -9.69
CA PHE A 155 -14.45 12.27 -8.29
C PHE A 155 -15.37 13.04 -7.33
N GLY A 156 -16.34 13.81 -7.85
CA GLY A 156 -17.30 14.57 -7.05
C GLY A 156 -18.11 13.70 -6.07
N HIS A 157 -18.44 12.50 -6.47
CA HIS A 157 -19.28 11.55 -5.74
C HIS A 157 -18.51 10.49 -4.95
N VAL A 158 -17.18 10.56 -4.91
CA VAL A 158 -16.35 9.57 -4.19
C VAL A 158 -16.69 9.55 -2.71
N GLN A 159 -16.90 8.35 -2.17
CA GLN A 159 -17.23 8.08 -0.78
C GLN A 159 -16.15 7.24 -0.10
N ILE A 160 -15.92 7.51 1.18
CA ILE A 160 -15.00 6.75 2.03
C ILE A 160 -15.83 5.76 2.84
N ILE A 161 -15.49 4.48 2.81
CA ILE A 161 -16.10 3.46 3.68
C ILE A 161 -15.32 3.38 4.99
N SER A 162 -16.02 3.55 6.12
CA SER A 162 -15.45 3.38 7.45
C SER A 162 -15.00 1.93 7.71
N ARG A 163 -14.21 1.70 8.78
CA ARG A 163 -13.80 0.35 9.21
C ARG A 163 -14.96 -0.56 9.63
N THR A 164 -16.13 0.02 9.89
CA THR A 164 -17.38 -0.71 10.22
C THR A 164 -18.24 -0.99 8.99
N ASP A 165 -17.68 -0.85 7.78
CA ASP A 165 -18.36 -0.99 6.49
C ASP A 165 -19.60 -0.08 6.30
N GLN A 166 -19.64 1.04 7.04
CA GLN A 166 -20.63 2.08 6.87
C GLN A 166 -20.04 3.25 6.08
N VAL A 167 -20.82 3.77 5.14
CA VAL A 167 -20.49 5.00 4.41
C VAL A 167 -20.44 6.16 5.40
N THR A 168 -19.34 6.91 5.40
CA THR A 168 -19.17 8.06 6.30
C THR A 168 -19.94 9.30 5.84
N ASP A 169 -20.31 9.34 4.55
CA ASP A 169 -21.05 10.43 3.92
C ASP A 169 -22.43 9.98 3.45
N GLU A 170 -23.50 10.50 4.03
CA GLU A 170 -24.89 10.21 3.66
C GLU A 170 -25.33 10.84 2.31
N LEU A 171 -24.41 11.46 1.55
CA LEU A 171 -24.75 12.44 0.50
C LEU A 171 -24.51 11.98 -0.95
N GLY A 172 -24.03 10.77 -1.20
CA GLY A 172 -23.60 10.36 -2.53
C GLY A 172 -24.60 9.45 -3.24
N VAL A 173 -25.67 9.97 -3.75
CA VAL A 173 -26.54 9.23 -4.69
C VAL A 173 -26.13 9.61 -6.12
N GLY A 174 -25.19 8.93 -6.75
CA GLY A 174 -24.79 9.15 -8.14
C GLY A 174 -25.95 9.34 -9.15
N SER A 175 -25.75 9.08 -10.41
CA SER A 175 -26.78 9.18 -11.44
C SER A 175 -27.84 8.07 -11.26
N PRO A 176 -29.13 8.41 -11.04
CA PRO A 176 -30.16 7.43 -10.66
C PRO A 176 -30.32 6.24 -11.63
N GLU A 177 -30.02 6.45 -12.91
CA GLU A 177 -30.12 5.43 -13.97
C GLU A 177 -29.08 4.32 -13.81
N TYR A 178 -27.91 4.64 -13.21
CA TYR A 178 -26.78 3.72 -13.09
C TYR A 178 -26.54 3.30 -11.64
N ALA A 179 -27.09 4.04 -10.67
CA ALA A 179 -26.84 3.83 -9.26
C ALA A 179 -27.43 2.51 -8.75
N ALA A 180 -26.65 1.79 -7.94
CA ALA A 180 -27.11 0.56 -7.32
C ALA A 180 -28.27 0.81 -6.31
N PRO A 181 -29.20 -0.14 -6.13
CA PRO A 181 -30.36 0.03 -5.23
C PRO A 181 -30.00 0.36 -3.78
N GLU A 182 -28.91 -0.20 -3.27
CA GLU A 182 -28.40 0.11 -1.92
C GLU A 182 -27.75 1.50 -1.86
N GLN A 183 -27.12 1.95 -2.93
CA GLN A 183 -26.51 3.28 -3.04
C GLN A 183 -27.60 4.37 -2.99
N ILE A 184 -28.71 4.17 -3.68
CA ILE A 184 -29.89 5.06 -3.64
C ILE A 184 -30.41 5.21 -2.20
N LYS A 185 -30.27 4.16 -1.38
CA LYS A 185 -30.67 4.14 0.04
C LYS A 185 -29.58 4.69 0.99
N GLY A 186 -28.48 5.25 0.47
CA GLY A 186 -27.36 5.76 1.28
C GLY A 186 -26.49 4.67 1.90
N LYS A 187 -26.54 3.43 1.39
CA LYS A 187 -25.78 2.26 1.90
C LYS A 187 -24.87 1.70 0.81
N ALA A 188 -24.14 2.56 0.11
CA ALA A 188 -23.22 2.14 -0.92
C ALA A 188 -22.13 1.20 -0.36
N VAL A 189 -21.75 0.20 -1.13
CA VAL A 189 -20.69 -0.78 -0.87
C VAL A 189 -19.79 -0.90 -2.11
N PHE A 190 -18.62 -1.54 -2.02
CA PHE A 190 -17.74 -1.70 -3.19
C PHE A 190 -18.44 -2.35 -4.39
N ALA A 191 -19.33 -3.32 -4.15
CA ALA A 191 -20.14 -3.93 -5.19
C ALA A 191 -21.15 -2.98 -5.86
N SER A 192 -21.36 -1.76 -5.33
CA SER A 192 -22.22 -0.75 -5.97
C SER A 192 -21.58 -0.17 -7.21
N ASP A 193 -20.25 0.07 -7.21
CA ASP A 193 -19.53 0.49 -8.42
C ASP A 193 -19.52 -0.60 -9.49
N LEU A 194 -19.43 -1.88 -9.09
CA LEU A 194 -19.52 -3.00 -10.02
C LEU A 194 -20.91 -3.11 -10.67
N TYR A 195 -21.96 -2.81 -9.91
CA TYR A 195 -23.32 -2.72 -10.47
C TYR A 195 -23.41 -1.59 -11.50
N SER A 196 -22.94 -0.39 -11.16
CA SER A 196 -22.95 0.76 -12.07
C SER A 196 -22.13 0.49 -13.34
N LEU A 197 -21.00 -0.22 -13.23
CA LEU A 197 -20.22 -0.69 -14.38
C LEU A 197 -21.01 -1.68 -15.23
N GLY A 198 -21.73 -2.63 -14.63
CA GLY A 198 -22.59 -3.56 -15.32
C GLY A 198 -23.72 -2.86 -16.10
N VAL A 199 -24.40 -1.89 -15.46
CA VAL A 199 -25.44 -1.06 -16.10
C VAL A 199 -24.85 -0.23 -17.24
N THR A 200 -23.64 0.34 -17.05
CA THR A 200 -22.92 1.06 -18.11
C THR A 200 -22.66 0.15 -19.32
N CYS A 201 -22.19 -1.08 -19.10
CA CYS A 201 -21.94 -2.04 -20.18
C CYS A 201 -23.22 -2.37 -20.96
N ILE A 202 -24.35 -2.64 -20.29
CA ILE A 202 -25.61 -2.97 -20.99
C ILE A 202 -26.15 -1.74 -21.75
N HIS A 203 -26.02 -0.55 -21.22
CA HIS A 203 -26.38 0.68 -21.94
C HIS A 203 -25.54 0.83 -23.22
N LEU A 204 -24.22 0.68 -23.14
CA LEU A 204 -23.33 0.79 -24.30
C LEU A 204 -23.60 -0.30 -25.36
N LEU A 205 -24.05 -1.50 -24.96
CA LEU A 205 -24.43 -2.59 -25.88
C LEU A 205 -25.76 -2.35 -26.58
N THR A 206 -26.71 -1.69 -25.93
CA THR A 206 -28.10 -1.57 -26.40
C THR A 206 -28.46 -0.20 -26.92
N LEU A 207 -27.76 0.85 -26.49
CA LEU A 207 -28.09 2.29 -26.68
C LEU A 207 -29.47 2.68 -26.11
N VAL A 208 -30.05 1.85 -25.28
CA VAL A 208 -31.33 2.10 -24.62
C VAL A 208 -31.09 2.59 -23.20
N SER A 209 -31.85 3.59 -22.76
CA SER A 209 -31.75 4.11 -21.39
C SER A 209 -31.88 3.00 -20.36
N PRO A 210 -31.04 2.94 -19.32
CA PRO A 210 -31.17 1.94 -18.26
C PRO A 210 -32.56 1.86 -17.62
N PHE A 211 -33.29 2.96 -17.54
CA PHE A 211 -34.68 2.98 -17.07
C PHE A 211 -35.62 2.16 -17.94
N ASP A 212 -35.40 2.16 -19.26
CA ASP A 212 -36.25 1.42 -20.22
C ASP A 212 -35.83 -0.04 -20.32
N LEU A 213 -34.62 -0.39 -19.83
CA LEU A 213 -34.12 -1.78 -19.80
C LEU A 213 -34.55 -2.56 -18.55
N PHE A 214 -35.22 -1.91 -17.59
CA PHE A 214 -35.71 -2.55 -16.37
C PHE A 214 -37.22 -2.65 -16.38
N ASP A 215 -37.73 -3.90 -16.43
CA ASP A 215 -39.17 -4.19 -16.35
C ASP A 215 -39.62 -4.09 -14.88
N ILE A 216 -40.27 -2.98 -14.53
CA ILE A 216 -40.77 -2.71 -13.18
C ILE A 216 -41.87 -3.73 -12.78
N ALA A 217 -42.70 -4.19 -13.74
CA ALA A 217 -43.79 -5.09 -13.45
C ALA A 217 -43.30 -6.49 -13.04
N ASN A 218 -42.24 -6.97 -13.68
CA ASN A 218 -41.63 -8.28 -13.42
C ASN A 218 -40.37 -8.20 -12.54
N ASP A 219 -39.99 -7.01 -12.09
CA ASP A 219 -38.81 -6.73 -11.26
C ASP A 219 -37.50 -7.34 -11.83
N CYS A 220 -37.28 -7.21 -13.16
CA CYS A 220 -36.15 -7.82 -13.85
C CYS A 220 -35.58 -6.97 -14.98
N TRP A 221 -34.30 -7.20 -15.29
CA TRP A 221 -33.65 -6.63 -16.44
C TRP A 221 -34.02 -7.37 -17.73
N VAL A 222 -34.44 -6.62 -18.77
CA VAL A 222 -34.85 -7.15 -20.09
C VAL A 222 -33.87 -6.79 -21.22
N TRP A 223 -32.68 -6.31 -20.87
CA TRP A 223 -31.66 -5.73 -21.76
C TRP A 223 -31.28 -6.63 -22.95
N GLN A 224 -31.34 -7.98 -22.79
CA GLN A 224 -30.99 -8.93 -23.83
C GLN A 224 -31.91 -8.86 -25.06
N GLN A 225 -33.14 -8.37 -24.88
CA GLN A 225 -34.11 -8.20 -25.95
C GLN A 225 -33.76 -7.03 -26.88
N TYR A 226 -32.89 -6.11 -26.40
CA TYR A 226 -32.49 -4.90 -27.11
C TYR A 226 -31.08 -5.03 -27.75
N LEU A 227 -30.47 -6.20 -27.68
CA LEU A 227 -29.15 -6.41 -28.28
C LEU A 227 -29.24 -6.36 -29.81
N THR A 228 -28.43 -5.53 -30.43
CA THR A 228 -28.30 -5.44 -31.90
C THR A 228 -27.42 -6.56 -32.46
N THR A 229 -26.49 -7.10 -31.65
CA THR A 229 -25.59 -8.20 -32.02
C THR A 229 -25.56 -9.24 -30.91
N ARG A 230 -25.42 -10.51 -31.30
CA ARG A 230 -25.32 -11.61 -30.34
C ARG A 230 -23.98 -11.51 -29.60
N ILE A 231 -24.01 -11.64 -28.28
CA ILE A 231 -22.83 -11.74 -27.41
C ILE A 231 -22.74 -13.16 -26.82
N SER A 232 -21.56 -13.50 -26.29
CA SER A 232 -21.31 -14.81 -25.69
C SER A 232 -22.14 -15.04 -24.41
N ASP A 233 -22.47 -16.29 -24.14
CA ASP A 233 -23.14 -16.69 -22.89
C ASP A 233 -22.29 -16.35 -21.67
N ARG A 234 -20.95 -16.28 -21.83
CA ARG A 234 -20.02 -15.91 -20.77
C ARG A 234 -20.17 -14.45 -20.38
N LEU A 235 -20.12 -13.52 -21.34
CA LEU A 235 -20.33 -12.11 -21.06
C LEU A 235 -21.71 -11.86 -20.48
N THR A 236 -22.74 -12.49 -21.05
CA THR A 236 -24.13 -12.44 -20.58
C THR A 236 -24.22 -12.81 -19.09
N LYS A 237 -23.59 -13.93 -18.68
CA LYS A 237 -23.59 -14.39 -17.28
C LYS A 237 -22.91 -13.40 -16.35
N ILE A 238 -21.79 -12.82 -16.76
CA ILE A 238 -21.06 -11.81 -15.97
C ILE A 238 -21.91 -10.57 -15.80
N LEU A 239 -22.44 -9.99 -16.90
CA LEU A 239 -23.27 -8.80 -16.81
C LEU A 239 -24.51 -9.02 -15.94
N ASN A 240 -25.19 -10.15 -16.10
CA ASN A 240 -26.33 -10.51 -15.25
C ASN A 240 -25.95 -10.65 -13.76
N LYS A 241 -24.74 -11.09 -13.46
CA LYS A 241 -24.23 -11.15 -12.07
C LYS A 241 -23.91 -9.78 -11.51
N LEU A 242 -23.39 -8.86 -12.32
CA LEU A 242 -23.08 -7.49 -11.89
C LEU A 242 -24.35 -6.70 -11.55
N ILE A 243 -25.42 -6.83 -12.36
CA ILE A 243 -26.66 -6.04 -12.21
C ILE A 243 -27.70 -6.68 -11.28
N GLN A 244 -27.33 -7.70 -10.47
CA GLN A 244 -28.24 -8.27 -9.48
C GLN A 244 -28.70 -7.21 -8.47
N LYS A 245 -29.99 -7.18 -8.17
CA LYS A 245 -30.57 -6.22 -7.22
C LYS A 245 -30.07 -6.45 -5.80
N SER A 246 -29.96 -7.71 -5.39
CA SER A 246 -29.42 -8.10 -4.10
C SER A 246 -27.89 -8.09 -4.11
N VAL A 247 -27.28 -7.33 -3.20
CA VAL A 247 -25.83 -7.23 -3.07
C VAL A 247 -25.18 -8.61 -2.95
N HIS A 248 -25.72 -9.50 -2.11
CA HIS A 248 -25.16 -10.84 -1.86
C HIS A 248 -25.19 -11.78 -3.07
N GLN A 249 -25.96 -11.46 -4.11
CA GLN A 249 -26.05 -12.26 -5.35
C GLN A 249 -25.10 -11.73 -6.43
N ARG A 250 -24.48 -10.55 -6.22
CA ARG A 250 -23.49 -9.96 -7.13
C ARG A 250 -22.11 -10.56 -6.92
N LEU A 251 -21.23 -10.33 -7.87
CA LEU A 251 -19.80 -10.42 -7.67
C LEU A 251 -19.38 -9.30 -6.70
N GLN A 252 -18.62 -9.65 -5.65
CA GLN A 252 -18.35 -8.74 -4.53
C GLN A 252 -17.10 -7.90 -4.74
N SER A 253 -16.20 -8.31 -5.63
CA SER A 253 -14.94 -7.64 -5.88
C SER A 253 -14.59 -7.62 -7.37
N ALA A 254 -13.74 -6.66 -7.75
CA ALA A 254 -13.19 -6.61 -9.10
C ALA A 254 -12.40 -7.89 -9.42
N ASP A 255 -11.73 -8.50 -8.42
CA ASP A 255 -11.01 -9.77 -8.59
C ASP A 255 -11.95 -10.91 -8.97
N GLU A 256 -13.12 -11.02 -8.34
CA GLU A 256 -14.14 -12.02 -8.72
C GLU A 256 -14.65 -11.84 -10.15
N VAL A 257 -14.82 -10.58 -10.58
CA VAL A 257 -15.22 -10.28 -11.97
C VAL A 257 -14.12 -10.70 -12.93
N MET A 258 -12.87 -10.33 -12.68
CA MET A 258 -11.72 -10.70 -13.50
C MET A 258 -11.54 -12.22 -13.57
N GLN A 259 -11.74 -12.94 -12.48
CA GLN A 259 -11.73 -14.40 -12.46
C GLN A 259 -12.84 -15.00 -13.31
N ALA A 260 -14.07 -14.46 -13.23
CA ALA A 260 -15.19 -14.87 -14.08
C ALA A 260 -14.92 -14.58 -15.56
N MET A 261 -14.16 -13.53 -15.87
CA MET A 261 -13.66 -13.24 -17.22
C MET A 261 -12.60 -14.24 -17.70
N GLY A 262 -12.14 -15.20 -16.84
CA GLY A 262 -11.03 -16.13 -17.13
C GLY A 262 -9.73 -15.39 -17.39
N ILE A 263 -9.68 -14.18 -16.96
CA ILE A 263 -8.43 -13.55 -16.65
C ILE A 263 -8.01 -14.28 -15.38
N GLU A 264 -7.26 -15.40 -15.52
CA GLU A 264 -6.50 -15.90 -14.38
C GLU A 264 -5.87 -14.67 -13.76
N ALA A 265 -5.77 -14.64 -12.43
CA ALA A 265 -4.97 -13.64 -11.73
C ALA A 265 -3.46 -13.81 -12.05
N LYS A 266 -3.13 -13.88 -13.32
CA LYS A 266 -1.95 -13.24 -13.86
C LYS A 266 -2.21 -11.79 -13.49
N ILE A 267 -1.60 -11.38 -12.39
CA ILE A 267 -1.39 -10.02 -12.01
C ILE A 267 -1.42 -9.23 -13.30
N LEU A 268 -2.56 -8.52 -13.55
CA LEU A 268 -2.55 -7.45 -14.53
C LEU A 268 -1.56 -6.44 -13.95
N HIS A 269 -0.29 -6.72 -14.21
CA HIS A 269 0.70 -5.70 -14.21
C HIS A 269 0.19 -4.71 -15.25
N TYR A 270 -0.45 -3.63 -14.77
CA TYR A 270 -0.31 -2.39 -15.51
C TYR A 270 1.19 -2.27 -15.75
N PRO A 271 1.61 -1.92 -16.96
CA PRO A 271 2.90 -1.30 -17.08
C PRO A 271 2.78 0.04 -16.32
N SER A 272 2.90 0.04 -15.00
CA SER A 272 3.72 1.00 -14.31
C SER A 272 5.00 1.04 -15.16
N PRO A 273 5.60 2.18 -15.47
CA PRO A 273 6.85 2.23 -16.20
C PRO A 273 7.69 1.14 -15.59
N GLN A 274 7.95 0.07 -16.34
CA GLN A 274 8.24 -1.30 -15.88
C GLN A 274 9.04 -1.19 -14.61
N SER A 275 8.44 -1.55 -13.45
CA SER A 275 9.18 -1.44 -12.20
C SER A 275 10.52 -2.08 -12.49
N PRO A 276 11.62 -1.34 -12.40
CA PRO A 276 12.91 -1.94 -12.70
C PRO A 276 13.21 -3.10 -11.74
N TRP A 277 12.35 -3.27 -10.72
CA TRP A 277 12.40 -4.35 -9.73
C TRP A 277 11.50 -5.51 -10.15
N GLN A 278 12.09 -6.67 -10.36
CA GLN A 278 11.39 -7.91 -10.73
C GLN A 278 11.62 -8.99 -9.68
N CYS A 279 10.58 -9.78 -9.39
CA CYS A 279 10.72 -10.99 -8.60
C CYS A 279 11.37 -12.06 -9.48
N LEU A 280 12.65 -12.33 -9.24
CA LEU A 280 13.39 -13.32 -10.01
C LEU A 280 13.15 -14.74 -9.50
N HIS A 281 13.09 -14.89 -8.18
CA HIS A 281 12.99 -16.22 -7.55
C HIS A 281 11.99 -16.21 -6.40
N THR A 282 11.34 -17.35 -6.23
CA THR A 282 10.45 -17.62 -5.10
C THR A 282 10.93 -18.90 -4.41
N LEU A 283 11.35 -18.76 -3.15
CA LEU A 283 11.68 -19.88 -2.28
C LEU A 283 10.41 -20.26 -1.51
N THR A 284 10.02 -21.52 -1.56
CA THR A 284 8.84 -22.03 -0.85
C THR A 284 9.25 -22.70 0.46
N GLY A 285 8.55 -22.37 1.53
CA GLY A 285 8.68 -23.01 2.83
C GLY A 285 7.39 -23.71 3.24
N ASP A 286 7.46 -24.55 4.29
CA ASP A 286 6.29 -25.24 4.81
C ASP A 286 5.41 -24.32 5.67
N ASN A 287 6.00 -23.27 6.27
CA ASN A 287 5.35 -22.36 7.22
C ASN A 287 5.72 -20.89 6.99
N CYS A 288 5.01 -20.01 7.71
CA CYS A 288 5.28 -18.57 7.69
C CYS A 288 6.72 -18.28 8.16
N THR A 289 7.42 -17.43 7.41
CA THR A 289 8.73 -16.89 7.78
C THR A 289 8.54 -15.49 8.40
N ASN A 290 8.91 -15.36 9.67
CA ASN A 290 8.69 -14.13 10.45
C ASN A 290 9.83 -13.12 10.31
N SER A 291 11.04 -13.57 10.02
CA SER A 291 12.23 -12.72 9.96
C SER A 291 13.20 -13.19 8.91
N LEU A 292 13.83 -12.23 8.25
CA LEU A 292 14.86 -12.42 7.23
C LEU A 292 16.06 -11.52 7.52
N THR A 293 17.24 -12.01 7.18
CA THR A 293 18.47 -11.20 7.15
C THR A 293 19.42 -11.74 6.08
N ILE A 294 20.23 -10.88 5.49
CA ILE A 294 21.26 -11.26 4.51
C ILE A 294 22.64 -11.08 5.17
N SER A 295 23.55 -11.99 4.91
CA SER A 295 24.91 -11.93 5.43
C SER A 295 25.65 -10.69 4.94
N PRO A 296 26.64 -10.17 5.70
CA PRO A 296 27.37 -8.95 5.33
C PRO A 296 28.10 -9.04 3.98
N ASP A 297 28.47 -10.24 3.55
CA ASP A 297 29.09 -10.52 2.23
C ASP A 297 28.07 -10.64 1.10
N GLY A 298 26.76 -10.59 1.41
CA GLY A 298 25.67 -10.64 0.44
C GLY A 298 25.36 -12.03 -0.13
N ASN A 299 25.98 -13.10 0.37
CA ASN A 299 25.89 -14.44 -0.23
C ASN A 299 24.81 -15.34 0.39
N ILE A 300 24.50 -15.15 1.68
CA ILE A 300 23.62 -16.04 2.45
C ILE A 300 22.40 -15.28 2.94
N LEU A 301 21.23 -15.85 2.72
CA LEU A 301 19.98 -15.44 3.34
C LEU A 301 19.68 -16.35 4.53
N ALA A 302 19.45 -15.77 5.71
CA ALA A 302 18.92 -16.50 6.85
C ALA A 302 17.43 -16.17 7.05
N SER A 303 16.65 -17.20 7.35
CA SER A 303 15.21 -17.10 7.59
C SER A 303 14.82 -17.86 8.86
N GLY A 304 13.90 -17.28 9.65
CA GLY A 304 13.32 -17.91 10.84
C GLY A 304 11.80 -17.80 10.84
N GLY A 305 11.10 -18.84 11.26
CA GLY A 305 9.65 -18.89 11.11
C GLY A 305 8.91 -19.63 12.23
N ASP A 306 7.61 -19.83 12.00
CA ASP A 306 6.69 -20.47 12.94
C ASP A 306 6.99 -21.96 13.17
N ASP A 307 7.69 -22.60 12.25
CA ASP A 307 8.13 -23.99 12.36
C ASP A 307 9.33 -24.19 13.30
N LYS A 308 9.81 -23.09 13.93
CA LYS A 308 10.93 -23.10 14.90
C LYS A 308 12.29 -23.41 14.27
N ILE A 309 12.38 -23.46 12.94
CA ILE A 309 13.56 -23.79 12.18
C ILE A 309 14.18 -22.52 11.62
N ILE A 310 15.50 -22.43 11.71
CA ILE A 310 16.30 -21.40 11.04
C ILE A 310 16.87 -22.06 9.77
N ARG A 311 16.70 -21.42 8.63
CA ARG A 311 17.21 -21.90 7.33
C ARG A 311 18.22 -20.92 6.77
N LEU A 312 19.30 -21.44 6.22
CA LEU A 312 20.30 -20.69 5.46
C LEU A 312 20.19 -21.07 3.99
N TRP A 313 20.08 -20.06 3.15
CA TRP A 313 19.95 -20.21 1.70
C TRP A 313 21.12 -19.53 1.01
N GLU A 314 21.72 -20.17 0.03
CA GLU A 314 22.68 -19.54 -0.86
C GLU A 314 21.93 -18.69 -1.89
N LEU A 315 22.20 -17.39 -1.94
CA LEU A 315 21.46 -16.48 -2.81
C LEU A 315 21.76 -16.68 -4.29
N SER A 316 22.99 -17.10 -4.65
CA SER A 316 23.40 -17.32 -6.03
C SER A 316 22.72 -18.54 -6.67
N THR A 317 22.56 -19.63 -5.92
CA THR A 317 22.02 -20.91 -6.40
C THR A 317 20.61 -21.18 -5.91
N GLN A 318 20.09 -20.38 -4.98
CA GLN A 318 18.83 -20.54 -4.26
C GLN A 318 18.69 -21.88 -3.50
N LYS A 319 19.81 -22.55 -3.25
CA LYS A 319 19.80 -23.81 -2.53
C LYS A 319 19.82 -23.63 -1.02
N LEU A 320 19.12 -24.51 -0.33
CA LEU A 320 19.17 -24.62 1.12
C LEU A 320 20.55 -25.19 1.52
N LEU A 321 21.33 -24.39 2.28
CA LEU A 321 22.65 -24.76 2.76
C LEU A 321 22.60 -25.52 4.08
N ALA A 322 21.80 -25.04 5.03
CA ALA A 322 21.69 -25.60 6.36
C ALA A 322 20.34 -25.29 7.02
N CYS A 323 20.00 -26.15 8.00
CA CYS A 323 18.88 -25.94 8.90
C CYS A 323 19.36 -26.05 10.35
N PHE A 324 18.98 -25.08 11.20
CA PHE A 324 19.23 -25.16 12.63
C PHE A 324 17.91 -25.35 13.37
N SER A 325 17.89 -26.32 14.28
CA SER A 325 16.76 -26.58 15.18
C SER A 325 17.24 -26.48 16.63
N GLY A 326 16.41 -25.94 17.51
CA GLY A 326 16.78 -25.78 18.93
C GLY A 326 15.83 -24.87 19.70
N HIS A 327 15.09 -23.99 19.01
CA HIS A 327 14.01 -23.26 19.64
C HIS A 327 12.76 -24.13 19.84
N SER A 328 12.07 -23.94 20.95
CA SER A 328 10.85 -24.71 21.28
C SER A 328 9.57 -24.06 20.75
N LEU A 329 9.62 -22.77 20.39
CA LEU A 329 8.52 -22.00 19.78
C LEU A 329 9.02 -21.23 18.55
N ALA A 330 8.14 -20.44 17.93
CA ALA A 330 8.41 -19.68 16.72
C ALA A 330 9.67 -18.80 16.84
N VAL A 331 10.49 -18.79 15.78
CA VAL A 331 11.60 -17.85 15.63
C VAL A 331 11.04 -16.52 15.15
N THR A 332 11.29 -15.46 15.91
CA THR A 332 10.70 -14.12 15.71
C THR A 332 11.67 -13.14 15.07
N SER A 333 12.98 -13.32 15.26
CA SER A 333 14.01 -12.45 14.71
C SER A 333 15.31 -13.22 14.45
N VAL A 334 15.94 -12.92 13.33
CA VAL A 334 17.26 -13.45 12.96
C VAL A 334 18.17 -12.31 12.53
N THR A 335 19.46 -12.35 12.90
CA THR A 335 20.43 -11.34 12.50
C THR A 335 21.84 -11.91 12.47
N PHE A 336 22.63 -11.56 11.44
CA PHE A 336 24.06 -11.90 11.37
C PHE A 336 24.90 -10.95 12.21
N SER A 337 25.98 -11.45 12.78
CA SER A 337 27.04 -10.56 13.30
C SER A 337 27.67 -9.78 12.15
N PRO A 338 28.28 -8.61 12.42
CA PRO A 338 28.93 -7.81 11.37
C PRO A 338 30.06 -8.54 10.63
N GLN A 339 30.68 -9.53 11.27
CA GLN A 339 31.71 -10.39 10.67
C GLN A 339 31.13 -11.56 9.87
N GLY A 340 29.83 -11.83 9.98
CA GLY A 340 29.17 -12.94 9.29
C GLY A 340 29.38 -14.31 9.89
N GLU A 341 30.13 -14.45 11.01
CA GLU A 341 30.47 -15.73 11.60
C GLU A 341 29.45 -16.26 12.60
N ILE A 342 28.67 -15.35 13.21
CA ILE A 342 27.63 -15.68 14.20
C ILE A 342 26.27 -15.24 13.69
N LEU A 343 25.28 -16.11 13.86
CA LEU A 343 23.87 -15.80 13.68
C LEU A 343 23.21 -15.76 15.07
N ALA A 344 22.51 -14.68 15.39
CA ALA A 344 21.65 -14.59 16.56
C ALA A 344 20.19 -14.80 16.17
N THR A 345 19.48 -15.57 16.95
CA THR A 345 18.05 -15.88 16.74
C THR A 345 17.27 -15.68 18.03
N ALA A 346 16.14 -14.98 17.94
CA ALA A 346 15.21 -14.77 19.03
C ALA A 346 13.92 -15.57 18.82
N SER A 347 13.26 -15.93 19.91
CA SER A 347 12.08 -16.78 19.85
C SER A 347 11.00 -16.40 20.86
N ASP A 348 9.78 -16.83 20.55
CA ASP A 348 8.65 -16.82 21.48
C ASP A 348 8.89 -17.74 22.70
N ASP A 349 9.87 -18.62 22.65
CA ASP A 349 10.30 -19.46 23.77
C ASP A 349 11.06 -18.70 24.88
N LYS A 350 11.18 -17.37 24.73
CA LYS A 350 11.82 -16.42 25.65
C LYS A 350 13.35 -16.50 25.66
N THR A 351 13.94 -17.26 24.76
CA THR A 351 15.39 -17.44 24.62
C THR A 351 15.93 -16.76 23.39
N ILE A 352 17.23 -16.49 23.42
CA ILE A 352 18.02 -16.10 22.26
C ILE A 352 19.10 -17.16 22.09
N LYS A 353 19.38 -17.58 20.87
CA LYS A 353 20.44 -18.54 20.58
C LYS A 353 21.47 -17.91 19.65
N LEU A 354 22.74 -18.18 19.95
CA LEU A 354 23.88 -17.82 19.11
C LEU A 354 24.40 -19.06 18.41
N TRP A 355 24.54 -18.97 17.09
CA TRP A 355 24.97 -20.05 16.22
C TRP A 355 26.29 -19.68 15.55
N HIS A 356 27.32 -20.48 15.66
CA HIS A 356 28.59 -20.32 14.94
C HIS A 356 28.47 -21.00 13.58
N LEU A 357 28.39 -20.19 12.53
CA LEU A 357 28.08 -20.67 11.17
C LEU A 357 29.15 -21.61 10.59
N PRO A 358 30.45 -21.30 10.69
CA PRO A 358 31.48 -22.20 10.16
C PRO A 358 31.42 -23.62 10.72
N THR A 359 30.99 -23.80 11.97
CA THR A 359 30.87 -25.14 12.60
C THR A 359 29.45 -25.67 12.64
N SER A 360 28.46 -24.84 12.23
CA SER A 360 27.03 -25.15 12.29
C SER A 360 26.54 -25.58 13.68
N ARG A 361 27.12 -25.00 14.76
CA ARG A 361 26.80 -25.35 16.15
C ARG A 361 26.21 -24.16 16.92
N GLU A 362 25.29 -24.49 17.83
CA GLU A 362 24.88 -23.57 18.87
C GLU A 362 26.04 -23.29 19.83
N VAL A 363 26.36 -22.02 20.07
CA VAL A 363 27.39 -21.57 21.00
C VAL A 363 26.81 -21.24 22.35
N PHE A 364 25.72 -20.48 22.36
CA PHE A 364 25.04 -20.06 23.58
C PHE A 364 23.54 -20.09 23.44
N THR A 365 22.85 -20.43 24.53
CA THR A 365 21.45 -20.08 24.78
C THR A 365 21.41 -18.99 25.85
N LEU A 366 20.98 -17.79 25.49
CA LEU A 366 20.86 -16.65 26.39
C LEU A 366 19.48 -16.67 27.06
N ASN A 367 19.47 -16.89 28.35
CA ASN A 367 18.28 -16.95 29.18
C ASN A 367 18.20 -15.73 30.09
N GLY A 368 17.00 -15.15 30.25
CA GLY A 368 16.83 -14.00 31.14
C GLY A 368 15.59 -13.17 30.85
N HIS A 369 15.05 -13.23 29.64
CA HIS A 369 13.72 -12.66 29.37
C HIS A 369 12.60 -13.53 29.95
N THR A 370 11.56 -12.88 30.48
CA THR A 370 10.43 -13.58 31.10
C THR A 370 9.26 -13.78 30.12
N ASN A 371 9.28 -13.08 28.99
CA ASN A 371 8.26 -13.16 27.92
C ASN A 371 8.96 -13.29 26.55
N PRO A 372 8.20 -13.56 25.45
CA PRO A 372 8.71 -13.68 24.11
C PRO A 372 9.70 -12.59 23.71
N VAL A 373 10.83 -12.99 23.11
CA VAL A 373 11.81 -12.07 22.54
C VAL A 373 11.44 -11.80 21.09
N LYS A 374 11.28 -10.53 20.72
CA LYS A 374 10.73 -10.15 19.41
C LYS A 374 11.76 -9.61 18.44
N SER A 375 12.88 -9.09 18.92
CA SER A 375 13.89 -8.47 18.07
C SER A 375 15.26 -8.60 18.70
N VAL A 376 16.27 -8.84 17.86
CA VAL A 376 17.68 -8.83 18.22
C VAL A 376 18.49 -8.00 17.23
N SER A 377 19.54 -7.33 17.71
CA SER A 377 20.44 -6.50 16.91
C SER A 377 21.85 -6.55 17.46
N PHE A 378 22.86 -6.81 16.61
CA PHE A 378 24.27 -6.70 17.00
C PHE A 378 24.73 -5.24 16.99
N SER A 379 25.64 -4.93 17.91
CA SER A 379 26.46 -3.72 17.80
C SER A 379 27.38 -3.81 16.57
N PRO A 380 27.79 -2.70 15.95
CA PRO A 380 28.62 -2.72 14.74
C PRO A 380 29.99 -3.39 14.91
N ASN A 381 30.51 -3.41 16.14
CA ASN A 381 31.75 -4.15 16.46
C ASN A 381 31.53 -5.64 16.76
N GLY A 382 30.27 -6.10 16.79
CA GLY A 382 29.89 -7.49 17.04
C GLY A 382 30.05 -7.98 18.50
N GLN A 383 30.42 -7.08 19.44
CA GLN A 383 30.70 -7.49 20.84
C GLN A 383 29.44 -7.54 21.71
N ILE A 384 28.44 -6.73 21.39
CA ILE A 384 27.20 -6.62 22.15
C ILE A 384 26.02 -7.03 21.27
N LEU A 385 25.11 -7.81 21.84
CA LEU A 385 23.81 -8.09 21.27
C LEU A 385 22.74 -7.38 22.10
N ALA A 386 21.85 -6.64 21.47
CA ALA A 386 20.65 -6.11 22.09
C ALA A 386 19.44 -6.99 21.78
N SER A 387 18.52 -7.13 22.74
CA SER A 387 17.26 -7.86 22.58
C SER A 387 16.10 -7.09 23.13
N GLY A 388 14.98 -7.06 22.41
CA GLY A 388 13.70 -6.48 22.82
C GLY A 388 12.66 -7.56 23.07
N SER A 389 11.95 -7.46 24.20
CA SER A 389 10.99 -8.48 24.60
C SER A 389 9.63 -7.90 25.04
N TRP A 390 8.64 -8.76 24.98
CA TRP A 390 7.31 -8.49 25.53
C TRP A 390 7.29 -8.37 27.05
N ASP A 391 8.40 -8.64 27.75
CA ASP A 391 8.59 -8.33 29.17
C ASP A 391 8.86 -6.83 29.44
N LYS A 392 8.77 -5.98 28.39
CA LYS A 392 8.93 -4.52 28.43
C LYS A 392 10.38 -4.06 28.64
N GLN A 393 11.33 -4.98 28.56
CA GLN A 393 12.75 -4.70 28.76
C GLN A 393 13.53 -4.81 27.44
N VAL A 394 14.62 -4.08 27.39
CA VAL A 394 15.70 -4.31 26.44
C VAL A 394 16.89 -4.83 27.25
N LYS A 395 17.46 -5.97 26.84
CA LYS A 395 18.65 -6.56 27.45
C LYS A 395 19.83 -6.49 26.52
N LEU A 396 21.00 -6.29 27.11
CA LEU A 396 22.28 -6.28 26.43
C LEU A 396 23.08 -7.47 26.88
N TRP A 397 23.69 -8.16 25.92
CA TRP A 397 24.42 -9.41 26.12
C TRP A 397 25.82 -9.28 25.56
N ASP A 398 26.79 -9.78 26.28
CA ASP A 398 28.15 -9.97 25.79
C ASP A 398 28.20 -11.22 24.87
N VAL A 399 28.58 -11.01 23.62
CA VAL A 399 28.54 -12.05 22.59
C VAL A 399 29.60 -13.13 22.82
N ILE A 400 30.74 -12.77 23.43
CA ILE A 400 31.86 -13.67 23.68
C ILE A 400 31.58 -14.61 24.87
N THR A 401 30.97 -14.06 25.93
CA THR A 401 30.74 -14.82 27.17
C THR A 401 29.32 -15.36 27.29
N GLY A 402 28.38 -14.89 26.46
CA GLY A 402 26.96 -15.23 26.53
C GLY A 402 26.27 -14.70 27.78
N LYS A 403 26.86 -13.75 28.51
CA LYS A 403 26.30 -13.20 29.76
C LYS A 403 25.50 -11.92 29.52
N GLU A 404 24.45 -11.72 30.33
CA GLU A 404 23.73 -10.47 30.41
C GLU A 404 24.65 -9.35 30.97
N ILE A 405 24.81 -8.27 30.21
CA ILE A 405 25.57 -7.09 30.63
C ILE A 405 24.65 -6.14 31.42
N TYR A 406 23.45 -5.89 30.87
CA TYR A 406 22.55 -4.91 31.42
C TYR A 406 21.10 -5.14 30.99
N ALA A 407 20.15 -4.78 31.85
CA ALA A 407 18.71 -4.78 31.56
C ALA A 407 18.15 -3.35 31.68
N LEU A 408 17.69 -2.82 30.56
CA LEU A 408 17.02 -1.52 30.49
C LEU A 408 15.52 -1.73 30.75
N LYS A 409 14.96 -1.07 31.75
CA LYS A 409 13.51 -0.94 31.95
C LYS A 409 13.00 0.07 30.92
N ALA A 410 12.85 -0.40 29.68
CA ALA A 410 12.78 0.46 28.54
C ALA A 410 11.40 1.09 28.33
N HIS A 411 10.30 0.37 28.50
CA HIS A 411 9.00 0.82 28.04
C HIS A 411 7.87 0.45 29.03
N GLN A 412 6.70 1.07 28.86
CA GLN A 412 5.51 0.75 29.66
C GLN A 412 4.76 -0.47 29.13
N LEU A 413 4.87 -0.74 27.82
CA LEU A 413 4.31 -1.90 27.14
C LEU A 413 5.41 -2.71 26.45
N GLN A 414 5.03 -3.73 25.70
CA GLN A 414 5.92 -4.68 25.03
C GLN A 414 6.90 -3.95 24.09
N VAL A 415 8.16 -4.38 24.07
CA VAL A 415 9.15 -3.96 23.09
C VAL A 415 9.00 -4.83 21.84
N SER A 416 8.84 -4.18 20.71
CA SER A 416 8.62 -4.81 19.39
C SER A 416 9.90 -4.92 18.57
N ALA A 417 10.76 -3.88 18.61
CA ALA A 417 11.97 -3.84 17.82
C ALA A 417 13.11 -3.12 18.56
N VAL A 418 14.35 -3.55 18.26
CA VAL A 418 15.58 -2.89 18.70
C VAL A 418 16.55 -2.77 17.51
N ALA A 419 17.33 -1.70 17.46
CA ALA A 419 18.37 -1.50 16.45
C ALA A 419 19.52 -0.65 17.00
N PHE A 420 20.78 -1.04 16.71
CA PHE A 420 21.94 -0.20 16.94
C PHE A 420 22.14 0.80 15.79
N SER A 421 22.60 1.99 16.11
CA SER A 421 23.10 2.91 15.08
C SER A 421 24.37 2.35 14.42
N PRO A 422 24.66 2.71 13.17
CA PRO A 422 25.86 2.24 12.46
C PRO A 422 27.18 2.57 13.17
N GLN A 423 27.21 3.64 13.98
CA GLN A 423 28.36 4.04 14.78
C GLN A 423 28.44 3.28 16.12
N GLY A 424 27.35 2.62 16.53
CA GLY A 424 27.29 1.84 17.78
C GLY A 424 27.08 2.69 19.04
N GLU A 425 26.94 4.00 18.91
CA GLU A 425 26.80 4.91 20.05
C GLU A 425 25.35 5.05 20.55
N ILE A 426 24.40 4.73 19.70
CA ILE A 426 22.96 4.82 19.99
C ILE A 426 22.29 3.46 19.77
N LEU A 427 21.44 3.09 20.71
CA LEU A 427 20.48 1.99 20.58
C LEU A 427 19.07 2.59 20.52
N ALA A 428 18.28 2.20 19.54
CA ALA A 428 16.86 2.54 19.47
C ALA A 428 16.02 1.35 19.91
N SER A 429 14.93 1.61 20.64
CA SER A 429 13.91 0.63 20.98
C SER A 429 12.52 1.15 20.67
N ALA A 430 11.68 0.32 20.06
CA ALA A 430 10.30 0.62 19.70
C ALA A 430 9.33 -0.23 20.53
N SER A 431 8.12 0.29 20.77
CA SER A 431 7.18 -0.36 21.67
C SER A 431 5.72 -0.19 21.26
N PHE A 432 4.91 -1.10 21.78
CA PHE A 432 3.45 -1.01 21.78
C PHE A 432 2.93 0.21 22.57
N ASP A 433 3.77 0.86 23.41
CA ASP A 433 3.43 2.13 24.10
C ASP A 433 3.44 3.35 23.16
N ARG A 434 3.61 3.14 21.84
CA ARG A 434 3.61 4.13 20.75
C ARG A 434 4.82 5.05 20.75
N THR A 435 5.85 4.74 21.55
CA THR A 435 7.07 5.54 21.66
C THR A 435 8.27 4.78 21.12
N ILE A 436 9.26 5.53 20.70
CA ILE A 436 10.60 5.07 20.40
C ILE A 436 11.54 5.72 21.43
N ARG A 437 12.45 4.95 22.02
CA ARG A 437 13.46 5.46 22.95
C ARG A 437 14.84 5.29 22.36
N LEU A 438 15.64 6.36 22.46
CA LEU A 438 17.04 6.40 22.06
C LEU A 438 17.90 6.36 23.31
N TRP A 439 18.83 5.41 23.34
CA TRP A 439 19.73 5.15 24.47
C TRP A 439 21.15 5.40 24.05
N GLN A 440 21.91 6.15 24.85
CA GLN A 440 23.35 6.29 24.66
C GLN A 440 24.07 5.04 25.15
N ILE A 441 24.94 4.52 24.32
CA ILE A 441 25.80 3.38 24.61
C ILE A 441 27.24 3.89 24.70
N THR A 442 27.84 3.90 25.90
CA THR A 442 29.24 4.30 26.09
C THR A 442 30.11 3.08 26.26
N GLN A 443 31.16 2.94 25.45
CA GLN A 443 32.02 1.73 25.43
C GLN A 443 32.95 1.62 26.67
N ASN A 444 33.27 2.72 27.34
CA ASN A 444 34.31 2.73 28.39
C ASN A 444 33.81 2.68 29.84
N HIS A 445 32.54 2.88 30.07
CA HIS A 445 31.83 2.60 31.32
C HIS A 445 30.39 2.33 30.96
N PRO A 446 29.77 1.23 31.40
CA PRO A 446 28.41 0.87 30.98
C PRO A 446 27.38 1.81 31.63
N ARG A 447 27.35 3.06 31.19
CA ARG A 447 26.24 3.97 31.44
C ARG A 447 25.33 3.98 30.23
N TYR A 448 24.25 3.28 30.36
CA TYR A 448 23.17 3.27 29.38
C TYR A 448 22.14 4.32 29.80
N THR A 449 22.16 5.49 29.16
CA THR A 449 21.28 6.61 29.53
C THR A 449 20.22 6.84 28.45
N LEU A 450 19.00 7.11 28.86
CA LEU A 450 17.95 7.52 27.95
C LEU A 450 18.29 8.94 27.42
N LEU A 451 18.52 9.05 26.11
CA LEU A 451 18.78 10.32 25.44
C LEU A 451 17.48 11.03 25.11
N LYS A 452 16.57 10.33 24.44
CA LYS A 452 15.33 10.89 23.90
C LYS A 452 14.21 9.88 23.90
N THR A 453 12.98 10.41 23.96
CA THR A 453 11.76 9.67 23.66
C THR A 453 11.08 10.35 22.49
N LEU A 454 10.91 9.62 21.38
CA LEU A 454 10.22 10.09 20.19
C LEU A 454 8.77 9.65 20.25
N SER A 455 7.84 10.59 20.09
CA SER A 455 6.41 10.37 20.15
C SER A 455 5.74 10.99 18.93
N GLY A 456 4.77 10.30 18.34
CA GLY A 456 4.07 10.79 17.15
C GLY A 456 3.27 9.72 16.42
N HIS A 457 3.59 8.43 16.65
CA HIS A 457 2.73 7.34 16.20
C HIS A 457 1.46 7.23 17.06
N THR A 458 0.33 6.95 16.41
CA THR A 458 -0.97 6.85 17.08
C THR A 458 -1.26 5.43 17.60
N ARG A 459 -0.49 4.43 17.14
CA ARG A 459 -0.55 3.03 17.54
C ARG A 459 0.84 2.46 17.80
N ALA A 460 0.91 1.15 18.07
CA ALA A 460 2.16 0.44 18.33
C ALA A 460 3.20 0.68 17.25
N VAL A 461 4.44 0.98 17.64
CA VAL A 461 5.58 1.00 16.72
C VAL A 461 6.11 -0.42 16.59
N LEU A 462 6.15 -0.96 15.38
CA LEU A 462 6.45 -2.38 15.14
C LEU A 462 7.85 -2.63 14.59
N ALA A 463 8.40 -1.67 13.83
CA ALA A 463 9.70 -1.79 13.17
C ALA A 463 10.51 -0.52 13.30
N ILE A 464 11.84 -0.65 13.33
CA ILE A 464 12.79 0.45 13.32
C ILE A 464 14.03 0.09 12.49
N ALA A 465 14.58 1.08 11.81
CA ALA A 465 15.87 0.99 11.13
C ALA A 465 16.58 2.32 11.11
N PHE A 466 17.89 2.32 11.34
CA PHE A 466 18.76 3.49 11.11
C PHE A 466 19.15 3.57 9.64
N SER A 467 19.28 4.79 9.13
CA SER A 467 19.99 5.02 7.86
C SER A 467 21.46 4.63 7.99
N PRO A 468 22.13 4.17 6.91
CA PRO A 468 23.54 3.80 6.95
C PRO A 468 24.48 4.89 7.44
N ASP A 469 24.15 6.17 7.26
CA ASP A 469 24.92 7.30 7.80
C ASP A 469 24.58 7.62 9.27
N GLY A 470 23.58 6.97 9.85
CA GLY A 470 23.14 7.12 11.24
C GLY A 470 22.39 8.40 11.56
N LYS A 471 22.01 9.21 10.57
CA LYS A 471 21.35 10.51 10.80
C LYS A 471 19.85 10.41 10.91
N ILE A 472 19.25 9.43 10.24
CA ILE A 472 17.80 9.22 10.16
C ILE A 472 17.42 7.89 10.81
N LEU A 473 16.32 7.90 11.56
CA LEU A 473 15.64 6.69 12.02
C LEU A 473 14.32 6.57 11.30
N ALA A 474 14.08 5.45 10.64
CA ALA A 474 12.77 5.07 10.11
C ALA A 474 12.02 4.19 11.10
N THR A 475 10.73 4.42 11.25
CA THR A 475 9.85 3.65 12.16
C THR A 475 8.57 3.26 11.44
N GLY A 476 8.22 1.98 11.46
CA GLY A 476 6.97 1.43 10.94
C GLY A 476 5.98 1.12 12.06
N SER A 477 4.71 1.36 11.82
CA SER A 477 3.70 1.28 12.87
C SER A 477 2.41 0.58 12.46
N ASP A 478 1.67 0.12 13.47
CA ASP A 478 0.29 -0.37 13.37
C ASP A 478 -0.72 0.73 12.99
N ASP A 479 -0.29 2.01 12.97
CA ASP A 479 -1.07 3.12 12.44
C ASP A 479 -0.98 3.25 10.91
N ASN A 480 -0.37 2.26 10.23
CA ASN A 480 -0.17 2.13 8.78
C ASN A 480 0.81 3.16 8.20
N THR A 481 1.50 3.93 9.04
CA THR A 481 2.45 4.96 8.61
C THR A 481 3.89 4.56 8.88
N ILE A 482 4.79 5.18 8.12
CA ILE A 482 6.22 5.21 8.40
C ILE A 482 6.58 6.63 8.79
N LYS A 483 7.40 6.80 9.83
CA LYS A 483 7.91 8.11 10.23
C LYS A 483 9.42 8.13 10.15
N LEU A 484 9.95 9.25 9.63
CA LEU A 484 11.38 9.52 9.56
C LEU A 484 11.73 10.56 10.64
N TRP A 485 12.76 10.27 11.42
CA TRP A 485 13.19 11.10 12.54
C TRP A 485 14.65 11.52 12.37
N ASP A 486 14.96 12.77 12.59
CA ASP A 486 16.33 13.23 12.74
C ASP A 486 16.88 12.83 14.11
N ILE A 487 17.96 12.08 14.13
CA ILE A 487 18.52 11.51 15.37
C ILE A 487 19.09 12.60 16.26
N ASN A 488 19.74 13.61 15.69
CA ASN A 488 20.40 14.65 16.45
C ASN A 488 19.42 15.57 17.18
N SER A 489 18.37 16.01 16.48
CA SER A 489 17.33 16.86 17.07
C SER A 489 16.23 16.05 17.78
N GLY A 490 15.95 14.82 17.33
CA GLY A 490 14.82 14.00 17.74
C GLY A 490 13.49 14.47 17.13
N GLN A 491 13.54 15.34 16.12
CA GLN A 491 12.34 15.87 15.47
C GLN A 491 11.86 14.95 14.35
N LEU A 492 10.56 14.96 14.12
CA LEU A 492 9.94 14.29 12.98
C LEU A 492 10.29 15.05 11.70
N ILE A 493 10.96 14.36 10.76
CA ILE A 493 11.27 14.90 9.42
C ILE A 493 10.04 14.77 8.53
N SER A 494 9.45 13.58 8.44
CA SER A 494 8.32 13.29 7.54
C SER A 494 7.52 12.10 8.01
N THR A 495 6.27 12.02 7.51
CA THR A 495 5.39 10.86 7.65
C THR A 495 5.07 10.33 6.25
N LEU A 496 5.48 9.09 5.95
CA LEU A 496 5.21 8.42 4.70
C LEU A 496 3.88 7.69 4.81
N LEU A 497 2.99 7.98 3.89
CA LEU A 497 1.65 7.43 3.80
C LEU A 497 1.55 6.58 2.52
N GLY A 498 0.82 5.47 2.55
CA GLY A 498 0.64 4.64 1.35
C GLY A 498 0.40 3.17 1.65
N HIS A 499 0.81 2.67 2.84
CA HIS A 499 0.38 1.35 3.27
C HIS A 499 -1.05 1.38 3.82
N SER A 500 -1.85 0.39 3.44
CA SER A 500 -3.25 0.27 3.89
C SER A 500 -3.41 -0.52 5.19
N TRP A 501 -2.33 -1.16 5.67
CA TRP A 501 -2.29 -1.91 6.92
C TRP A 501 -0.95 -1.72 7.64
N SER A 502 -0.79 -2.38 8.80
CA SER A 502 0.38 -2.26 9.68
C SER A 502 1.70 -2.42 8.95
N VAL A 503 2.63 -1.48 9.15
CA VAL A 503 4.00 -1.57 8.65
C VAL A 503 4.85 -2.33 9.66
N VAL A 504 5.30 -3.53 9.28
CA VAL A 504 5.94 -4.50 10.19
C VAL A 504 7.44 -4.63 10.01
N ALA A 505 7.98 -4.15 8.88
CA ALA A 505 9.41 -4.11 8.66
C ALA A 505 9.79 -2.87 7.85
N VAL A 506 10.92 -2.28 8.18
CA VAL A 506 11.56 -1.17 7.46
C VAL A 506 13.06 -1.40 7.40
N THR A 507 13.68 -1.02 6.29
CA THR A 507 15.15 -1.09 6.10
C THR A 507 15.60 -0.08 5.06
N PHE A 508 16.83 0.39 5.15
CA PHE A 508 17.42 1.28 4.15
C PHE A 508 18.32 0.51 3.18
N THR A 509 18.46 1.01 1.97
CA THR A 509 19.54 0.63 1.06
C THR A 509 20.87 1.21 1.53
N ALA A 510 21.99 0.58 1.14
CA ALA A 510 23.33 0.97 1.59
C ALA A 510 23.75 2.38 1.15
N ASP A 511 23.12 2.94 0.11
CA ASP A 511 23.38 4.27 -0.45
C ASP A 511 22.68 5.43 0.30
N ASN A 512 21.90 5.16 1.34
CA ASN A 512 21.01 6.10 2.05
C ASN A 512 19.88 6.71 1.19
N GLU A 513 19.71 6.32 -0.06
CA GLU A 513 18.75 6.98 -0.95
C GLU A 513 17.35 6.39 -0.87
N THR A 514 17.26 5.09 -0.59
CA THR A 514 15.98 4.36 -0.62
C THR A 514 15.67 3.72 0.74
N LEU A 515 14.45 3.95 1.21
CA LEU A 515 13.85 3.20 2.31
C LEU A 515 12.93 2.12 1.73
N ILE A 516 12.93 0.94 2.30
CA ILE A 516 12.07 -0.18 1.94
C ILE A 516 11.21 -0.52 3.14
N SER A 517 9.93 -0.72 2.90
CA SER A 517 8.96 -1.09 3.93
C SER A 517 8.14 -2.31 3.51
N ALA A 518 7.78 -3.12 4.48
CA ALA A 518 6.89 -4.26 4.30
C ALA A 518 5.68 -4.15 5.22
N SER A 519 4.51 -4.55 4.72
CA SER A 519 3.25 -4.39 5.41
C SER A 519 2.36 -5.63 5.33
N TRP A 520 1.44 -5.73 6.28
CA TRP A 520 0.37 -6.71 6.23
C TRP A 520 -0.63 -6.48 5.11
N ASP A 521 -0.54 -5.34 4.40
CA ASP A 521 -1.31 -5.08 3.19
C ASP A 521 -0.83 -5.89 1.96
N LYS A 522 0.09 -6.86 2.16
CA LYS A 522 0.67 -7.77 1.17
C LYS A 522 1.66 -7.11 0.22
N THR A 523 2.06 -5.86 0.48
CA THR A 523 2.96 -5.09 -0.38
C THR A 523 4.28 -4.76 0.30
N ILE A 524 5.29 -4.54 -0.55
CA ILE A 524 6.56 -3.92 -0.18
C ILE A 524 6.60 -2.61 -0.94
N LYS A 525 6.98 -1.52 -0.27
CA LYS A 525 7.10 -0.21 -0.90
C LYS A 525 8.51 0.31 -0.77
N LEU A 526 8.99 0.93 -1.84
CA LEU A 526 10.27 1.63 -1.90
C LEU A 526 10.00 3.14 -1.91
N TRP A 527 10.73 3.87 -1.09
CA TRP A 527 10.55 5.31 -0.88
C TRP A 527 11.86 6.04 -1.10
N LYS A 528 11.83 7.16 -1.80
CA LYS A 528 12.98 8.04 -1.94
C LYS A 528 13.13 8.87 -0.66
N VAL A 529 14.25 8.69 0.06
CA VAL A 529 14.45 9.30 1.38
C VAL A 529 14.48 10.83 1.29
N SER A 530 15.09 11.39 0.25
CA SER A 530 15.26 12.85 0.08
C SER A 530 13.95 13.59 -0.23
N THR A 531 13.04 12.98 -1.01
CA THR A 531 11.75 13.59 -1.41
C THR A 531 10.58 13.02 -0.64
N THR A 532 10.77 11.90 0.09
CA THR A 532 9.74 11.16 0.83
C THR A 532 8.62 10.59 -0.05
N GLU A 533 8.86 10.49 -1.35
CA GLU A 533 7.93 9.95 -2.34
C GLU A 533 8.07 8.44 -2.48
N GLU A 534 6.95 7.78 -2.77
CA GLU A 534 6.96 6.38 -3.14
C GLU A 534 7.57 6.21 -4.53
N ILE A 535 8.63 5.38 -4.64
CA ILE A 535 9.28 5.04 -5.92
C ILE A 535 8.49 3.94 -6.62
N VAL A 536 8.14 2.89 -5.87
CA VAL A 536 7.48 1.70 -6.42
C VAL A 536 6.82 0.86 -5.34
N THR A 537 5.71 0.22 -5.70
CA THR A 537 5.07 -0.85 -4.91
C THR A 537 5.34 -2.21 -5.55
N LEU A 538 5.87 -3.16 -4.78
CA LEU A 538 6.05 -4.56 -5.16
C LEU A 538 4.89 -5.37 -4.56
N ALA A 539 3.94 -5.79 -5.39
CA ALA A 539 2.72 -6.47 -4.98
C ALA A 539 2.66 -7.86 -5.63
N SER A 540 3.34 -8.84 -5.05
CA SER A 540 3.39 -10.21 -5.58
C SER A 540 3.15 -11.27 -4.51
N HIS A 541 3.12 -10.89 -3.22
CA HIS A 541 2.74 -11.79 -2.16
C HIS A 541 1.22 -11.95 -2.07
N LEU A 542 0.78 -13.18 -1.80
CA LEU A 542 -0.65 -13.50 -1.70
C LEU A 542 -1.24 -13.26 -0.31
N ASP A 543 -0.37 -13.08 0.71
CA ASP A 543 -0.77 -12.79 2.08
C ASP A 543 0.20 -11.77 2.69
N SER A 544 -0.03 -11.38 3.94
CA SER A 544 0.72 -10.38 4.70
C SER A 544 2.22 -10.57 4.59
N VAL A 545 2.96 -9.51 4.22
CA VAL A 545 4.42 -9.52 4.24
C VAL A 545 4.89 -9.37 5.69
N CYS A 546 5.82 -10.23 6.12
CA CYS A 546 6.28 -10.30 7.50
C CYS A 546 7.64 -9.65 7.71
N ALA A 547 8.55 -9.77 6.75
CA ALA A 547 9.89 -9.22 6.84
C ALA A 547 10.44 -8.81 5.47
N VAL A 548 11.41 -7.91 5.48
CA VAL A 548 12.20 -7.51 4.32
C VAL A 548 13.66 -7.35 4.71
N ALA A 549 14.56 -7.77 3.83
CA ALA A 549 16.01 -7.61 3.98
C ALA A 549 16.61 -7.11 2.66
N VAL A 550 17.64 -6.27 2.75
CA VAL A 550 18.38 -5.73 1.61
C VAL A 550 19.75 -6.40 1.54
N ASN A 551 20.16 -6.78 0.33
CA ASN A 551 21.51 -7.25 0.11
C ASN A 551 22.48 -6.05 0.19
N PRO A 552 23.48 -6.07 1.07
CA PRO A 552 24.38 -4.92 1.25
C PRO A 552 25.34 -4.71 0.08
N VAL A 553 25.52 -5.72 -0.77
CA VAL A 553 26.50 -5.74 -1.88
C VAL A 553 25.80 -5.65 -3.25
N ALA A 554 24.65 -6.29 -3.39
CA ALA A 554 23.91 -6.35 -4.65
C ALA A 554 22.58 -5.60 -4.53
N GLN A 555 22.10 -5.08 -5.66
CA GLN A 555 20.77 -4.44 -5.73
C GLN A 555 19.68 -5.52 -5.72
N MET A 556 19.52 -6.15 -4.56
CA MET A 556 18.57 -7.24 -4.33
C MET A 556 17.84 -7.04 -3.01
N ILE A 557 16.56 -7.35 -3.00
CA ILE A 557 15.68 -7.36 -1.82
C ILE A 557 15.16 -8.78 -1.63
N ALA A 558 15.12 -9.25 -0.38
CA ALA A 558 14.39 -10.44 0.02
C ALA A 558 13.18 -10.05 0.85
N SER A 559 12.04 -10.68 0.62
CA SER A 559 10.81 -10.48 1.40
C SER A 559 10.18 -11.81 1.77
N SER A 560 9.59 -11.89 2.96
CA SER A 560 8.84 -13.07 3.42
C SER A 560 7.40 -12.74 3.73
N SER A 561 6.52 -13.72 3.59
CA SER A 561 5.09 -13.56 3.77
C SER A 561 4.44 -14.75 4.48
N ARG A 562 3.22 -14.51 4.99
CA ARG A 562 2.34 -15.57 5.48
C ARG A 562 1.86 -16.52 4.39
N ASP A 563 2.05 -16.15 3.10
CA ASP A 563 1.83 -17.06 1.97
C ASP A 563 2.86 -18.21 1.89
N LYS A 564 3.75 -18.32 2.89
CA LYS A 564 4.79 -19.32 3.03
C LYS A 564 5.90 -19.21 1.98
N THR A 565 6.04 -18.06 1.33
CA THR A 565 7.09 -17.81 0.35
C THR A 565 8.08 -16.77 0.83
N ILE A 566 9.32 -16.91 0.34
CA ILE A 566 10.33 -15.85 0.35
C ILE A 566 10.56 -15.47 -1.11
N LYS A 567 10.45 -14.18 -1.44
CA LYS A 567 10.67 -13.67 -2.79
C LYS A 567 11.94 -12.87 -2.84
N LEU A 568 12.73 -13.10 -3.92
CA LEU A 568 13.94 -12.37 -4.22
C LEU A 568 13.66 -11.40 -5.37
N TRP A 569 13.89 -10.13 -5.13
CA TRP A 569 13.64 -9.04 -6.07
C TRP A 569 14.96 -8.44 -6.50
N GLN A 570 15.12 -8.16 -7.78
CA GLN A 570 16.31 -7.52 -8.33
C GLN A 570 15.92 -6.36 -9.24
N LEU A 571 16.76 -5.33 -9.24
CA LEU A 571 16.70 -4.22 -10.18
C LEU A 571 17.20 -4.70 -11.54
N VAL A 572 16.31 -4.73 -12.53
CA VAL A 572 16.66 -5.06 -13.92
C VAL A 572 16.90 -3.77 -14.68
N ILE A 573 18.15 -3.44 -14.92
CA ILE A 573 18.52 -2.31 -15.77
C ILE A 573 18.36 -2.80 -17.22
N GLN A 574 17.38 -2.30 -17.95
CA GLN A 574 17.33 -2.51 -19.40
C GLN A 574 18.55 -1.81 -20.01
N GLN A 575 19.47 -2.60 -20.54
CA GLN A 575 20.52 -2.04 -21.42
C GLN A 575 19.82 -1.55 -22.69
N ASN A 576 19.78 -0.23 -22.86
CA ASN A 576 19.37 0.42 -24.10
C ASN A 576 20.38 0.12 -25.24
#